data_d6ce5c3e0eb9726f041943b6fbf09705
#
_entry.id   d6ce5c3e0eb9726f041943b6fbf09705
#
_cell.length_a   1.000
_cell.length_b   1.000
_cell.length_c   1.000
_cell.angle_alpha   90.00
_cell.angle_beta   90.00
_cell.angle_gamma   90.00
#
_symmetry.space_group_name_H-M   'P 1'
#
loop_
_entity.id
_entity.type
_entity.pdbx_description
1 polymer ?
#
loop_
_entity_poly.entity_id
_entity_poly.type
_entity_poly.pdbx_seq_one_letter_code
_entity_poly.pdbx_strand_id
1 'polypeptide(L)'
;YDFSNLRPHVDFFNAMTYDIHGGWSSHAGHNSPLYQSPPGDADGSIETGINYLANTRGLPEEKINMGIPFWGKKYNTSSINGSFTGSVIDMHYSEILPLVGNGWTYQWDNTAKCPYLIKDDQSKIITYDNPLSIQHKCEYAQNRNLGGVMVWALGYDDMASEESLTGAINLYWLNIEKSKKSILPEEIELNTYPNPFNPKMKINFYLPYKTEVNLSLYDMRGRL
;
A
#
# COMPACT_ATOMS: atom_id res chain seq x y z
N TYR A 1 16.10 -21.73 -9.33
CA TYR A 1 15.12 -22.64 -8.71
C TYR A 1 14.50 -23.56 -9.76
N ASP A 2 14.21 -24.80 -9.36
CA ASP A 2 13.45 -25.76 -10.16
C ASP A 2 11.96 -25.62 -9.81
N PHE A 3 11.29 -24.68 -10.46
CA PHE A 3 9.88 -24.39 -10.21
C PHE A 3 8.95 -25.55 -10.59
N SER A 4 9.33 -26.36 -11.60
CA SER A 4 8.52 -27.52 -12.02
C SER A 4 8.40 -28.54 -10.90
N ASN A 5 9.49 -28.80 -10.19
CA ASN A 5 9.50 -29.72 -9.06
C ASN A 5 8.97 -29.07 -7.76
N LEU A 6 9.08 -27.76 -7.59
CA LEU A 6 8.57 -27.07 -6.40
C LEU A 6 7.04 -26.88 -6.42
N ARG A 7 6.47 -26.57 -7.60
CA ARG A 7 5.06 -26.23 -7.77
C ARG A 7 4.04 -27.19 -7.14
N PRO A 8 4.23 -28.52 -7.16
CA PRO A 8 3.30 -29.44 -6.52
C PRO A 8 3.34 -29.44 -4.99
N HIS A 9 4.40 -28.89 -4.39
CA HIS A 9 4.69 -28.97 -2.96
C HIS A 9 4.48 -27.65 -2.20
N VAL A 10 4.09 -26.58 -2.91
CA VAL A 10 3.83 -25.27 -2.29
C VAL A 10 2.47 -24.73 -2.73
N ASP A 11 1.82 -24.00 -1.82
CA ASP A 11 0.53 -23.38 -2.10
C ASP A 11 0.68 -22.12 -2.94
N PHE A 12 1.73 -21.33 -2.68
CA PHE A 12 2.00 -20.05 -3.39
C PHE A 12 3.50 -19.73 -3.41
N PHE A 13 3.85 -18.78 -4.29
CA PHE A 13 5.20 -18.22 -4.43
C PHE A 13 5.15 -16.72 -4.15
N ASN A 14 5.90 -16.26 -3.17
CA ASN A 14 6.07 -14.84 -2.90
C ASN A 14 7.17 -14.29 -3.82
N ALA A 15 6.77 -13.57 -4.85
CA ALA A 15 7.69 -12.89 -5.75
C ALA A 15 8.19 -11.61 -5.10
N MET A 16 9.51 -11.48 -4.90
CA MET A 16 10.14 -10.27 -4.36
C MET A 16 10.27 -9.23 -5.48
N THR A 17 9.15 -8.63 -5.87
CA THR A 17 9.05 -7.63 -6.95
C THR A 17 9.43 -6.22 -6.47
N TYR A 18 10.55 -6.14 -5.80
CA TYR A 18 11.19 -4.94 -5.27
C TYR A 18 12.72 -5.10 -5.34
N ASP A 19 13.45 -4.08 -4.95
CA ASP A 19 14.90 -4.00 -5.22
C ASP A 19 15.21 -4.10 -6.72
N ILE A 20 14.32 -3.58 -7.55
CA ILE A 20 14.51 -3.52 -9.00
C ILE A 20 15.70 -2.61 -9.30
N HIS A 21 15.73 -1.41 -8.68
CA HIS A 21 16.87 -0.50 -8.72
C HIS A 21 17.51 -0.34 -7.34
N GLY A 22 18.80 -0.07 -7.35
CA GLY A 22 19.58 0.13 -6.14
C GLY A 22 21.01 0.59 -6.45
N GLY A 23 21.91 0.43 -5.48
CA GLY A 23 23.33 0.81 -5.64
C GLY A 23 24.09 0.02 -6.70
N TRP A 24 23.51 -1.05 -7.22
CA TRP A 24 24.02 -1.90 -8.31
C TRP A 24 23.57 -1.44 -9.69
N SER A 25 22.57 -0.56 -9.78
CA SER A 25 22.01 -0.09 -11.04
C SER A 25 22.89 0.99 -11.68
N SER A 26 22.83 1.13 -12.99
CA SER A 26 23.56 2.16 -13.75
C SER A 26 22.96 3.55 -13.60
N HIS A 27 21.71 3.64 -13.11
CA HIS A 27 20.95 4.88 -12.91
C HIS A 27 20.07 4.82 -11.68
N ALA A 28 19.63 5.97 -11.19
CA ALA A 28 18.67 6.06 -10.10
C ALA A 28 17.27 5.67 -10.61
N GLY A 29 16.64 4.66 -10.02
CA GLY A 29 15.36 4.18 -10.45
C GLY A 29 14.42 3.85 -9.29
N HIS A 30 13.19 3.50 -9.62
CA HIS A 30 12.20 3.10 -8.63
C HIS A 30 12.54 1.77 -7.97
N ASN A 31 12.32 1.68 -6.66
CA ASN A 31 12.51 0.44 -5.90
C ASN A 31 11.63 -0.70 -6.42
N SER A 32 10.39 -0.38 -6.79
CA SER A 32 9.39 -1.36 -7.21
C SER A 32 8.43 -0.76 -8.26
N PRO A 33 8.94 -0.42 -9.47
CA PRO A 33 8.12 0.15 -10.52
C PRO A 33 7.13 -0.89 -11.05
N LEU A 34 5.87 -0.50 -11.27
CA LEU A 34 4.88 -1.40 -11.86
C LEU A 34 5.25 -1.72 -13.32
N TYR A 35 5.65 -0.71 -14.08
CA TYR A 35 6.13 -0.81 -15.46
C TYR A 35 7.52 -0.21 -15.60
N GLN A 36 8.27 -0.65 -16.63
CA GLN A 36 9.63 -0.15 -16.89
C GLN A 36 9.65 1.37 -17.12
N SER A 37 10.49 2.05 -16.38
CA SER A 37 10.76 3.48 -16.52
C SER A 37 12.26 3.73 -16.36
N PRO A 38 12.99 4.07 -17.46
CA PRO A 38 12.43 4.32 -18.81
C PRO A 38 11.95 3.06 -19.51
N PRO A 39 11.14 3.17 -20.56
CA PRO A 39 10.75 2.02 -21.38
C PRO A 39 11.98 1.26 -21.91
N GLY A 40 11.98 -0.08 -21.77
CA GLY A 40 13.11 -0.92 -22.16
C GLY A 40 14.25 -0.99 -21.14
N ASP A 41 14.01 -0.52 -19.91
CA ASP A 41 14.97 -0.60 -18.82
C ASP A 41 15.41 -2.05 -18.55
N ALA A 42 16.73 -2.29 -18.57
CA ALA A 42 17.29 -3.62 -18.35
C ALA A 42 17.09 -4.14 -16.92
N ASP A 43 16.95 -3.25 -15.93
CA ASP A 43 16.67 -3.60 -14.53
C ASP A 43 15.23 -4.14 -14.36
N GLY A 44 14.31 -3.77 -15.27
CA GLY A 44 12.99 -4.35 -15.35
C GLY A 44 11.91 -3.62 -14.52
N SER A 45 10.89 -4.39 -14.12
CA SER A 45 9.72 -3.91 -13.39
C SER A 45 8.99 -5.08 -12.72
N ILE A 46 7.95 -4.79 -11.95
CA ILE A 46 7.02 -5.81 -11.45
C ILE A 46 6.46 -6.62 -12.62
N GLU A 47 5.96 -5.95 -13.66
CA GLU A 47 5.38 -6.62 -14.84
C GLU A 47 6.35 -7.58 -15.49
N THR A 48 7.61 -7.17 -15.72
CA THR A 48 8.62 -8.04 -16.34
C THR A 48 8.95 -9.24 -15.45
N GLY A 49 9.02 -9.05 -14.14
CA GLY A 49 9.25 -10.12 -13.18
C GLY A 49 8.08 -11.13 -13.14
N ILE A 50 6.84 -10.65 -13.07
CA ILE A 50 5.65 -11.52 -13.11
C ILE A 50 5.55 -12.26 -14.45
N ASN A 51 5.78 -11.58 -15.58
CA ASN A 51 5.80 -12.20 -16.90
C ASN A 51 6.88 -13.29 -17.01
N TYR A 52 8.06 -13.07 -16.45
CA TYR A 52 9.11 -14.08 -16.40
C TYR A 52 8.66 -15.30 -15.58
N LEU A 53 8.09 -15.12 -14.40
CA LEU A 53 7.63 -16.23 -13.55
C LEU A 53 6.49 -17.01 -14.21
N ALA A 54 5.50 -16.32 -14.75
CA ALA A 54 4.33 -16.96 -15.37
C ALA A 54 4.69 -17.60 -16.74
N ASN A 55 5.23 -16.82 -17.66
CA ASN A 55 5.37 -17.23 -19.05
C ASN A 55 6.65 -18.03 -19.30
N THR A 56 7.78 -17.67 -18.65
CA THR A 56 9.07 -18.35 -18.87
C THR A 56 9.27 -19.52 -17.92
N ARG A 57 8.85 -19.37 -16.64
CA ARG A 57 9.03 -20.40 -15.62
C ARG A 57 7.79 -21.27 -15.41
N GLY A 58 6.66 -20.94 -16.07
CA GLY A 58 5.43 -21.72 -16.08
C GLY A 58 4.71 -21.80 -14.73
N LEU A 59 4.86 -20.77 -13.89
CA LEU A 59 4.10 -20.70 -12.64
C LEU A 59 2.67 -20.25 -12.94
N PRO A 60 1.65 -20.92 -12.39
CA PRO A 60 0.28 -20.45 -12.44
C PRO A 60 0.15 -19.08 -11.75
N GLU A 61 -0.48 -18.12 -12.39
CA GLU A 61 -0.61 -16.75 -11.86
C GLU A 61 -1.33 -16.72 -10.52
N GLU A 62 -2.32 -17.59 -10.32
CA GLU A 62 -3.05 -17.74 -9.06
C GLU A 62 -2.21 -18.27 -7.89
N LYS A 63 -0.99 -18.73 -8.17
CA LYS A 63 0.00 -19.12 -7.14
C LYS A 63 1.08 -18.07 -6.90
N ILE A 64 1.09 -16.96 -7.63
CA ILE A 64 2.09 -15.90 -7.49
C ILE A 64 1.51 -14.77 -6.63
N ASN A 65 2.15 -14.48 -5.50
CA ASN A 65 1.90 -13.29 -4.71
C ASN A 65 2.91 -12.21 -5.09
N MET A 66 2.42 -11.04 -5.48
CA MET A 66 3.26 -9.90 -5.85
C MET A 66 3.81 -9.22 -4.58
N GLY A 67 5.12 -9.03 -4.52
CA GLY A 67 5.79 -8.35 -3.41
C GLY A 67 5.65 -6.84 -3.46
N ILE A 68 5.35 -6.24 -2.32
CA ILE A 68 5.21 -4.80 -2.12
C ILE A 68 6.19 -4.36 -1.03
N PRO A 69 7.13 -3.45 -1.33
CA PRO A 69 8.07 -2.95 -0.34
C PRO A 69 7.45 -1.80 0.46
N PHE A 70 7.66 -1.81 1.77
CA PHE A 70 7.32 -0.68 2.63
C PHE A 70 8.55 0.17 2.95
N TRP A 71 9.50 0.22 2.01
CA TRP A 71 10.67 1.11 2.05
C TRP A 71 10.95 1.70 0.67
N GLY A 72 11.64 2.80 0.68
CA GLY A 72 12.13 3.48 -0.52
C GLY A 72 13.64 3.56 -0.58
N LYS A 73 14.15 4.10 -1.66
CA LYS A 73 15.58 4.26 -1.90
C LYS A 73 15.95 5.73 -2.14
N LYS A 74 16.92 6.20 -1.38
CA LYS A 74 17.44 7.57 -1.50
C LYS A 74 18.75 7.59 -2.29
N TYR A 75 18.78 8.41 -3.36
CA TYR A 75 19.91 8.60 -4.27
C TYR A 75 20.46 10.02 -4.20
N ASN A 76 21.74 10.17 -4.42
CA ASN A 76 22.38 11.48 -4.62
C ASN A 76 22.33 11.83 -6.12
N THR A 77 21.21 12.41 -6.53
CA THR A 77 20.93 12.89 -7.89
C THR A 77 19.73 13.83 -7.85
N SER A 78 19.54 14.63 -8.89
CA SER A 78 18.37 15.52 -9.04
C SER A 78 17.25 14.94 -9.89
N SER A 79 17.42 13.75 -10.48
CA SER A 79 16.44 13.21 -11.43
C SER A 79 16.30 11.70 -11.33
N ILE A 80 15.05 11.24 -11.47
CA ILE A 80 14.77 9.83 -11.74
C ILE A 80 15.38 9.45 -13.10
N ASN A 81 15.85 8.21 -13.22
CA ASN A 81 16.52 7.65 -14.40
C ASN A 81 17.85 8.35 -14.76
N GLY A 82 18.34 9.26 -13.91
CA GLY A 82 19.63 9.91 -14.06
C GLY A 82 20.76 9.16 -13.37
N SER A 83 22.01 9.46 -13.74
CA SER A 83 23.17 8.95 -13.01
C SER A 83 23.17 9.46 -11.57
N PHE A 84 23.71 8.70 -10.66
CA PHE A 84 23.83 9.05 -9.25
C PHE A 84 25.26 8.84 -8.75
N THR A 85 25.55 9.37 -7.57
CA THR A 85 26.88 9.23 -6.94
C THR A 85 26.74 8.73 -5.50
N GLY A 86 27.79 8.11 -4.99
CA GLY A 86 27.82 7.60 -3.61
C GLY A 86 26.89 6.42 -3.37
N SER A 87 26.59 6.19 -2.11
CA SER A 87 25.77 5.07 -1.67
C SER A 87 24.28 5.37 -1.80
N VAL A 88 23.50 4.37 -2.20
CA VAL A 88 22.04 4.36 -2.11
C VAL A 88 21.64 3.93 -0.71
N ILE A 89 20.66 4.60 -0.12
CA ILE A 89 20.23 4.37 1.25
C ILE A 89 18.76 3.94 1.24
N ASP A 90 18.48 2.80 1.88
CA ASP A 90 17.11 2.37 2.13
C ASP A 90 16.50 3.20 3.26
N MET A 91 15.23 3.58 3.11
CA MET A 91 14.46 4.33 4.09
C MET A 91 13.09 3.69 4.27
N HIS A 92 12.67 3.45 5.51
CA HIS A 92 11.33 2.94 5.80
C HIS A 92 10.27 3.95 5.36
N TYR A 93 9.08 3.47 4.98
CA TYR A 93 7.98 4.33 4.57
C TYR A 93 7.61 5.36 5.66
N SER A 94 7.58 4.93 6.92
CA SER A 94 7.35 5.79 8.08
C SER A 94 8.38 6.94 8.24
N GLU A 95 9.60 6.78 7.70
CA GLU A 95 10.63 7.82 7.67
C GLU A 95 10.48 8.76 6.46
N ILE A 96 9.87 8.25 5.37
CA ILE A 96 9.67 9.01 4.12
C ILE A 96 8.44 9.91 4.23
N LEU A 97 7.35 9.40 4.78
CA LEU A 97 6.06 10.09 4.83
C LEU A 97 6.14 11.51 5.43
N PRO A 98 6.84 11.75 6.56
CA PRO A 98 6.98 13.08 7.14
C PRO A 98 7.77 14.08 6.27
N LEU A 99 8.50 13.61 5.27
CA LEU A 99 9.30 14.44 4.36
C LEU A 99 8.44 15.06 3.24
N VAL A 100 7.30 14.48 2.92
CA VAL A 100 6.43 14.96 1.83
C VAL A 100 5.95 16.38 2.13
N GLY A 101 6.32 17.34 1.27
CA GLY A 101 6.02 18.76 1.47
C GLY A 101 6.85 19.46 2.55
N ASN A 102 7.82 18.76 3.17
CA ASN A 102 8.71 19.30 4.19
C ASN A 102 10.17 19.21 3.72
N GLY A 103 10.59 20.16 2.90
CA GLY A 103 11.91 20.17 2.26
C GLY A 103 12.08 19.19 1.10
N TRP A 104 10.98 18.53 0.69
CA TRP A 104 10.93 17.59 -0.41
C TRP A 104 9.66 17.75 -1.21
N THR A 105 9.81 17.91 -2.53
CA THR A 105 8.71 18.08 -3.47
C THR A 105 8.26 16.72 -4.02
N TYR A 106 6.98 16.43 -3.91
CA TYR A 106 6.34 15.22 -4.47
C TYR A 106 6.31 15.26 -6.00
N GLN A 107 6.61 14.12 -6.60
CA GLN A 107 6.49 13.86 -8.04
C GLN A 107 5.83 12.51 -8.29
N TRP A 108 5.23 12.36 -9.45
CA TRP A 108 4.62 11.11 -9.90
C TRP A 108 5.19 10.69 -11.24
N ASP A 109 5.74 9.46 -11.30
CA ASP A 109 6.12 8.85 -12.57
C ASP A 109 4.93 8.08 -13.13
N ASN A 110 4.30 8.65 -14.15
CA ASN A 110 3.12 8.04 -14.77
C ASN A 110 3.44 6.76 -15.55
N THR A 111 4.69 6.56 -15.97
CA THR A 111 5.12 5.32 -16.63
C THR A 111 5.29 4.20 -15.61
N ALA A 112 6.09 4.42 -14.57
CA ALA A 112 6.32 3.44 -13.51
C ALA A 112 5.12 3.20 -12.60
N LYS A 113 4.13 4.11 -12.59
CA LYS A 113 3.03 4.16 -11.60
C LYS A 113 3.54 4.21 -10.17
N CYS A 114 4.57 5.00 -9.94
CA CYS A 114 5.22 5.16 -8.65
C CYS A 114 5.52 6.63 -8.33
N PRO A 115 5.44 7.02 -7.04
CA PRO A 115 5.88 8.33 -6.59
C PRO A 115 7.40 8.38 -6.40
N TYR A 116 7.92 9.59 -6.39
CA TYR A 116 9.24 9.90 -5.85
C TYR A 116 9.25 11.32 -5.29
N LEU A 117 10.21 11.59 -4.42
CA LEU A 117 10.46 12.92 -3.86
C LEU A 117 11.72 13.47 -4.45
N ILE A 118 11.73 14.78 -4.73
CA ILE A 118 12.95 15.54 -5.05
C ILE A 118 13.18 16.49 -3.89
N LYS A 119 14.41 16.48 -3.34
CA LYS A 119 14.80 17.46 -2.33
C LYS A 119 14.78 18.86 -2.91
N ASP A 120 14.33 19.86 -2.17
CA ASP A 120 14.11 21.22 -2.68
C ASP A 120 15.41 21.89 -3.19
N ASP A 121 16.57 21.47 -2.65
CA ASP A 121 17.89 21.90 -3.13
C ASP A 121 18.39 21.11 -4.38
N GLN A 122 17.55 20.23 -4.93
CA GLN A 122 17.83 19.39 -6.11
C GLN A 122 19.02 18.43 -5.94
N SER A 123 19.45 18.13 -4.72
CA SER A 123 20.64 17.30 -4.47
C SER A 123 20.33 15.80 -4.38
N LYS A 124 19.07 15.44 -4.12
CA LYS A 124 18.67 14.06 -3.83
C LYS A 124 17.25 13.74 -4.30
N ILE A 125 17.01 12.46 -4.58
CA ILE A 125 15.66 11.92 -4.75
C ILE A 125 15.43 10.77 -3.77
N ILE A 126 14.15 10.50 -3.48
CA ILE A 126 13.69 9.28 -2.77
C ILE A 126 12.61 8.64 -3.62
N THR A 127 12.81 7.40 -4.01
CA THR A 127 11.79 6.58 -4.70
C THR A 127 11.11 5.67 -3.68
N TYR A 128 9.78 5.53 -3.75
CA TYR A 128 9.02 4.80 -2.73
C TYR A 128 7.65 4.38 -3.28
N ASP A 129 6.82 3.76 -2.45
CA ASP A 129 5.41 3.50 -2.71
C ASP A 129 4.51 4.38 -1.82
N ASN A 130 3.34 4.76 -2.33
CA ASN A 130 2.30 5.46 -1.61
C ASN A 130 0.93 4.80 -1.86
N PRO A 131 -0.17 5.23 -1.21
CA PRO A 131 -1.50 4.65 -1.45
C PRO A 131 -1.93 4.59 -2.91
N LEU A 132 -1.56 5.57 -3.74
CA LEU A 132 -1.89 5.57 -5.17
C LEU A 132 -1.11 4.51 -5.95
N SER A 133 0.19 4.33 -5.69
CA SER A 133 0.96 3.25 -6.33
C SER A 133 0.48 1.88 -5.86
N ILE A 134 0.08 1.74 -4.59
CA ILE A 134 -0.53 0.52 -4.06
C ILE A 134 -1.85 0.20 -4.77
N GLN A 135 -2.70 1.21 -5.02
CA GLN A 135 -3.91 1.02 -5.82
C GLN A 135 -3.59 0.42 -7.18
N HIS A 136 -2.68 1.02 -7.95
CA HIS A 136 -2.32 0.53 -9.28
C HIS A 136 -1.73 -0.90 -9.24
N LYS A 137 -0.94 -1.21 -8.22
CA LYS A 137 -0.37 -2.54 -8.01
C LYS A 137 -1.44 -3.58 -7.68
N CYS A 138 -2.37 -3.25 -6.81
CA CYS A 138 -3.51 -4.13 -6.48
C CYS A 138 -4.41 -4.36 -7.70
N GLU A 139 -4.75 -3.32 -8.44
CA GLU A 139 -5.53 -3.41 -9.69
C GLU A 139 -4.82 -4.30 -10.74
N TYR A 140 -3.50 -4.13 -10.90
CA TYR A 140 -2.71 -4.99 -11.78
C TYR A 140 -2.77 -6.45 -11.35
N ALA A 141 -2.55 -6.73 -10.07
CA ALA A 141 -2.54 -8.09 -9.54
C ALA A 141 -3.93 -8.77 -9.68
N GLN A 142 -5.02 -8.04 -9.43
CA GLN A 142 -6.39 -8.51 -9.62
C GLN A 142 -6.70 -8.78 -11.10
N ASN A 143 -6.35 -7.86 -12.00
CA ASN A 143 -6.57 -8.00 -13.45
C ASN A 143 -5.79 -9.19 -14.04
N ARG A 144 -4.68 -9.57 -13.43
CA ARG A 144 -3.85 -10.73 -13.78
C ARG A 144 -4.30 -12.01 -13.07
N ASN A 145 -5.29 -11.96 -12.17
CA ASN A 145 -5.68 -13.07 -11.30
C ASN A 145 -4.50 -13.66 -10.51
N LEU A 146 -3.59 -12.81 -10.01
CA LEU A 146 -2.51 -13.25 -9.12
C LEU A 146 -3.10 -13.78 -7.81
N GLY A 147 -2.37 -14.69 -7.15
CA GLY A 147 -2.79 -15.31 -5.89
C GLY A 147 -2.93 -14.32 -4.73
N GLY A 148 -2.17 -13.22 -4.76
CA GLY A 148 -2.21 -12.24 -3.69
C GLY A 148 -1.14 -11.17 -3.81
N VAL A 149 -1.01 -10.41 -2.73
CA VAL A 149 0.11 -9.51 -2.49
C VAL A 149 0.86 -9.94 -1.23
N MET A 150 2.17 -9.73 -1.21
CA MET A 150 3.04 -10.01 -0.08
C MET A 150 3.76 -8.72 0.32
N VAL A 151 3.81 -8.43 1.59
CA VAL A 151 4.41 -7.19 2.12
C VAL A 151 5.74 -7.48 2.78
N TRP A 152 6.74 -6.65 2.52
CA TRP A 152 7.97 -6.56 3.28
C TRP A 152 8.29 -5.09 3.60
N ALA A 153 8.24 -4.66 4.88
CA ALA A 153 7.73 -5.37 6.02
C ALA A 153 6.73 -4.48 6.79
N LEU A 154 5.75 -5.07 7.45
CA LEU A 154 4.69 -4.35 8.18
C LEU A 154 5.23 -3.30 9.16
N GLY A 155 6.36 -3.58 9.84
CA GLY A 155 6.98 -2.66 10.78
C GLY A 155 7.60 -1.39 10.14
N TYR A 156 7.60 -1.27 8.82
CA TYR A 156 8.11 -0.11 8.09
C TYR A 156 7.01 0.90 7.71
N ASP A 157 5.74 0.52 7.92
CA ASP A 157 4.56 1.37 7.67
C ASP A 157 4.35 2.40 8.81
N ASP A 158 3.63 3.44 8.53
CA ASP A 158 2.96 4.28 9.54
C ASP A 158 1.49 3.89 9.62
N MET A 159 1.21 2.86 10.41
CA MET A 159 -0.14 2.26 10.51
C MET A 159 -1.16 3.21 11.17
N ALA A 160 -0.72 4.28 11.83
CA ALA A 160 -1.60 5.27 12.41
C ALA A 160 -2.01 6.38 11.42
N SER A 161 -1.30 6.47 10.30
CA SER A 161 -1.55 7.46 9.25
C SER A 161 -2.73 7.07 8.37
N GLU A 162 -3.48 8.07 7.89
CA GLU A 162 -4.45 7.88 6.79
C GLU A 162 -3.79 7.46 5.48
N GLU A 163 -2.48 7.72 5.34
CA GLU A 163 -1.63 7.34 4.21
C GLU A 163 -0.96 5.97 4.41
N SER A 164 -1.41 5.15 5.39
CA SER A 164 -0.88 3.80 5.64
C SER A 164 -0.93 2.93 4.38
N LEU A 165 0.19 2.29 4.04
CA LEU A 165 0.25 1.34 2.91
C LEU A 165 -0.54 0.07 3.20
N THR A 166 -0.55 -0.38 4.45
CA THR A 166 -1.42 -1.49 4.91
C THR A 166 -2.89 -1.13 4.75
N GLY A 167 -3.27 0.11 5.11
CA GLY A 167 -4.61 0.63 4.88
C GLY A 167 -5.00 0.64 3.41
N ALA A 168 -4.10 1.06 2.53
CA ALA A 168 -4.29 1.05 1.09
C ALA A 168 -4.47 -0.37 0.53
N ILE A 169 -3.66 -1.34 0.98
CA ILE A 169 -3.82 -2.75 0.57
C ILE A 169 -5.19 -3.29 1.03
N ASN A 170 -5.60 -3.02 2.26
CA ASN A 170 -6.92 -3.43 2.75
C ASN A 170 -8.05 -2.85 1.89
N LEU A 171 -7.90 -1.60 1.46
CA LEU A 171 -8.90 -0.93 0.63
C LEU A 171 -8.97 -1.50 -0.79
N TYR A 172 -7.81 -1.70 -1.42
CA TYR A 172 -7.76 -1.98 -2.86
C TYR A 172 -7.60 -3.47 -3.20
N TRP A 173 -6.91 -4.26 -2.35
CA TRP A 173 -6.73 -5.68 -2.60
C TRP A 173 -7.87 -6.53 -2.05
N LEU A 174 -8.22 -6.35 -0.79
CA LEU A 174 -9.21 -7.23 -0.17
C LEU A 174 -10.63 -6.97 -0.71
N ASN A 175 -10.77 -5.94 -1.59
CA ASN A 175 -12.08 -5.51 -2.00
C ASN A 175 -13.04 -5.64 -0.79
N ILE A 176 -12.46 -5.43 0.38
CA ILE A 176 -13.25 -4.84 1.39
C ILE A 176 -13.54 -3.54 0.69
N GLU A 177 -14.52 -3.71 -0.32
CA GLU A 177 -15.38 -2.59 -0.45
C GLU A 177 -15.33 -2.05 0.95
N LYS A 178 -14.96 -0.82 1.19
CA LYS A 178 -15.74 -0.07 2.15
C LYS A 178 -17.10 -0.53 1.73
N SER A 179 -17.45 -1.70 2.29
CA SER A 179 -18.70 -2.30 1.99
C SER A 179 -19.53 -1.12 2.28
N LYS A 180 -20.18 -0.60 1.28
CA LYS A 180 -21.13 0.45 1.39
C LYS A 180 -22.37 -0.06 2.13
N LYS A 181 -22.24 -1.07 2.85
CA LYS A 181 -22.47 -1.21 4.26
C LYS A 181 -21.30 -0.56 4.94
N SER A 182 -21.39 0.78 4.98
CA SER A 182 -20.71 1.54 6.01
C SER A 182 -20.91 0.70 7.27
N ILE A 183 -19.80 0.39 7.98
CA ILE A 183 -19.91 -0.03 9.39
C ILE A 183 -20.67 1.07 10.15
N LEU A 184 -20.87 2.20 9.50
CA LEU A 184 -21.82 3.23 9.81
C LEU A 184 -23.15 2.82 9.19
N PRO A 185 -24.18 2.52 9.99
CA PRO A 185 -25.53 2.24 9.49
C PRO A 185 -25.98 3.39 8.58
N GLU A 186 -26.76 3.08 7.56
CA GLU A 186 -27.35 4.08 6.67
C GLU A 186 -28.28 5.03 7.44
N GLU A 187 -28.76 4.58 8.60
CA GLU A 187 -29.59 5.31 9.56
C GLU A 187 -28.93 5.30 10.93
N ILE A 188 -29.35 6.24 11.80
CA ILE A 188 -28.89 6.29 13.18
C ILE A 188 -29.41 5.05 13.92
N GLU A 189 -28.52 4.24 14.43
CA GLU A 189 -28.88 3.10 15.28
C GLU A 189 -28.62 3.42 16.75
N LEU A 190 -29.60 3.08 17.58
CA LEU A 190 -29.54 3.18 19.03
C LEU A 190 -29.87 1.83 19.66
N ASN A 191 -28.93 1.24 20.38
CA ASN A 191 -29.10 -0.03 21.05
C ASN A 191 -28.82 0.09 22.55
N THR A 192 -29.70 -0.49 23.37
CA THR A 192 -29.56 -0.50 24.83
C THR A 192 -29.53 -1.93 25.35
N TYR A 193 -28.57 -2.24 26.24
CA TYR A 193 -28.45 -3.55 26.84
C TYR A 193 -27.81 -3.46 28.24
N PRO A 194 -28.32 -4.26 29.23
CA PRO A 194 -29.58 -5.00 29.22
C PRO A 194 -30.79 -4.07 29.25
N ASN A 195 -31.91 -4.50 28.69
CA ASN A 195 -33.19 -3.78 28.79
C ASN A 195 -34.31 -4.82 29.03
N PRO A 196 -34.97 -4.84 30.23
CA PRO A 196 -34.79 -3.92 31.35
C PRO A 196 -33.43 -4.00 32.05
N PHE A 197 -32.99 -2.92 32.68
CA PHE A 197 -31.68 -2.83 33.32
C PHE A 197 -31.77 -2.79 34.85
N ASN A 198 -30.71 -3.28 35.52
CA ASN A 198 -30.53 -3.17 36.97
C ASN A 198 -29.07 -3.48 37.32
N PRO A 199 -28.30 -2.61 37.94
CA PRO A 199 -28.47 -1.15 38.08
C PRO A 199 -27.80 -0.34 36.97
N LYS A 200 -27.23 -1.00 35.92
CA LYS A 200 -26.46 -0.37 34.84
C LYS A 200 -26.98 -0.79 33.50
N MET A 201 -27.01 0.13 32.56
CA MET A 201 -27.33 -0.09 31.16
C MET A 201 -26.21 0.47 30.29
N LYS A 202 -25.87 -0.22 29.21
CA LYS A 202 -24.99 0.27 28.18
C LYS A 202 -25.84 0.78 27.01
N ILE A 203 -25.56 2.00 26.57
CA ILE A 203 -26.20 2.61 25.42
C ILE A 203 -25.14 2.65 24.32
N ASN A 204 -25.37 1.96 23.21
CA ASN A 204 -24.53 2.02 22.01
C ASN A 204 -25.31 2.77 20.95
N PHE A 205 -24.68 3.71 20.28
CA PHE A 205 -25.24 4.36 19.11
C PHE A 205 -24.20 4.40 18.00
N TYR A 206 -24.66 4.29 16.76
CA TYR A 206 -23.85 4.34 15.57
C TYR A 206 -24.39 5.46 14.68
N LEU A 207 -23.48 6.23 14.11
CA LEU A 207 -23.81 7.39 13.28
C LEU A 207 -23.31 7.17 11.85
N PRO A 208 -24.10 7.48 10.84
CA PRO A 208 -23.71 7.32 9.44
C PRO A 208 -22.65 8.35 8.98
N TYR A 209 -22.46 9.43 9.75
CA TYR A 209 -21.48 10.49 9.51
C TYR A 209 -21.14 11.24 10.80
N LYS A 210 -20.04 11.99 10.79
CA LYS A 210 -19.65 12.83 11.94
C LYS A 210 -20.66 13.94 12.19
N THR A 211 -21.29 13.95 13.36
CA THR A 211 -22.27 14.95 13.77
C THR A 211 -22.28 15.13 15.29
N GLU A 212 -22.89 16.20 15.78
CA GLU A 212 -23.17 16.36 17.20
C GLU A 212 -24.35 15.47 17.61
N VAL A 213 -24.24 14.84 18.77
CA VAL A 213 -25.26 13.98 19.35
C VAL A 213 -25.68 14.50 20.67
N ASN A 214 -26.99 14.69 20.85
CA ASN A 214 -27.63 14.99 22.14
C ASN A 214 -28.42 13.77 22.60
N LEU A 215 -27.96 13.12 23.67
CA LEU A 215 -28.66 12.00 24.29
C LEU A 215 -29.45 12.48 25.50
N SER A 216 -30.77 12.32 25.46
CA SER A 216 -31.66 12.64 26.56
C SER A 216 -32.35 11.40 27.09
N LEU A 217 -32.38 11.22 28.40
CA LEU A 217 -33.05 10.11 29.08
C LEU A 217 -34.29 10.65 29.78
N TYR A 218 -35.43 10.00 29.51
CA TYR A 218 -36.72 10.39 30.12
C TYR A 218 -37.25 9.22 30.95
N ASP A 219 -37.86 9.55 32.09
CA ASP A 219 -38.63 8.58 32.85
C ASP A 219 -39.97 8.22 32.13
N MET A 220 -40.68 7.22 32.62
CA MET A 220 -41.95 6.80 32.03
C MET A 220 -43.07 7.88 32.07
N ARG A 221 -42.81 8.99 32.74
CA ARG A 221 -43.71 10.16 32.80
C ARG A 221 -43.21 11.31 31.91
N GLY A 222 -42.18 11.09 31.11
CA GLY A 222 -41.61 12.07 30.20
C GLY A 222 -40.77 13.15 30.87
N ARG A 223 -40.24 12.91 32.08
CA ARG A 223 -39.37 13.86 32.80
C ARG A 223 -37.91 13.52 32.54
N LEU A 224 -37.13 14.55 32.22
CA LEU A 224 -35.68 14.49 31.99
C LEU A 224 -34.93 14.18 33.27
#